data_0aeaa584add13b2e681ce7be31638297
#
_entry.id   0aeaa584add13b2e681ce7be31638297
#
_cell.length_a   1.000
_cell.length_b   1.000
_cell.length_c   1.000
_cell.angle_alpha   90.00
_cell.angle_beta   90.00
_cell.angle_gamma   90.00
#
_symmetry.space_group_name_H-M   'P 1'
#
loop_
_entity.id
_entity.type
_entity.pdbx_description
1 polymer ?
#
loop_
_entity_poly.entity_id
_entity_poly.type
_entity_poly.pdbx_seq_one_letter_code
_entity_poly.pdbx_strand_id
1 'polypeptide(L)'
;EWMEAVSLPDGAIVALPSINELTPNNTMWINKTWLDRLKMGVPTTAEELTEVLRQFRDRDMNQNGSRNDEIPLSFVSMWDLRFLAHAFGINADDYYLTEQNGKISEVLTTEENRAFLMWLHELYTEGLLDSQGFMAMRLVEAATSSSSSSSSETAKYGVFFGATPQDVVGVNLAS
;
A
#
# COMPACT_ATOMS: atom_id res chain seq x y z
N GLU A 1 -23.28 19.60 -11.63
CA GLU A 1 -22.02 18.84 -11.83
C GLU A 1 -22.32 17.38 -12.13
N TRP A 2 -22.96 16.59 -11.22
CA TRP A 2 -23.24 15.15 -11.46
C TRP A 2 -24.26 14.91 -12.57
N MET A 3 -25.32 15.73 -12.62
CA MET A 3 -26.32 15.65 -13.68
C MET A 3 -25.78 16.07 -15.06
N GLU A 4 -24.86 16.98 -15.09
CA GLU A 4 -24.17 17.44 -16.28
C GLU A 4 -23.32 16.33 -16.91
N ALA A 5 -22.64 15.53 -16.08
CA ALA A 5 -21.81 14.39 -16.52
C ALA A 5 -22.61 13.25 -17.17
N VAL A 6 -23.91 13.12 -16.88
CA VAL A 6 -24.78 12.07 -17.42
C VAL A 6 -25.80 12.59 -18.43
N SER A 7 -25.71 13.86 -18.80
CA SER A 7 -26.61 14.51 -19.76
C SER A 7 -25.93 14.71 -21.11
N LEU A 8 -26.65 14.47 -22.18
CA LEU A 8 -26.21 14.81 -23.54
C LEU A 8 -26.43 16.31 -23.81
N PRO A 9 -25.82 16.86 -24.88
CA PRO A 9 -25.99 18.28 -25.24
C PRO A 9 -27.44 18.70 -25.53
N ASP A 10 -28.30 17.76 -25.85
CA ASP A 10 -29.74 17.98 -26.05
C ASP A 10 -30.57 17.93 -24.74
N GLY A 11 -29.90 17.72 -23.61
CA GLY A 11 -30.51 17.64 -22.29
C GLY A 11 -31.04 16.24 -21.91
N ALA A 12 -30.92 15.24 -22.78
CA ALA A 12 -31.35 13.87 -22.46
C ALA A 12 -30.45 13.25 -21.42
N ILE A 13 -31.02 12.67 -20.35
CA ILE A 13 -30.31 11.92 -19.32
C ILE A 13 -30.18 10.47 -19.79
N VAL A 14 -28.94 10.00 -20.00
CA VAL A 14 -28.65 8.70 -20.62
C VAL A 14 -28.09 7.68 -19.63
N ALA A 15 -27.79 8.09 -18.40
CA ALA A 15 -27.27 7.21 -17.37
C ALA A 15 -27.69 7.67 -15.96
N LEU A 16 -27.64 6.77 -14.99
CA LEU A 16 -27.72 7.14 -13.59
C LEU A 16 -26.28 7.29 -13.06
N PRO A 17 -25.91 8.42 -12.42
CA PRO A 17 -24.59 8.56 -11.85
C PRO A 17 -24.40 7.58 -10.67
N SER A 18 -23.32 6.81 -10.68
CA SER A 18 -22.90 6.05 -9.51
C SER A 18 -22.07 7.01 -8.63
N ILE A 19 -22.73 7.59 -7.63
CA ILE A 19 -22.09 8.50 -6.68
C ILE A 19 -21.54 7.66 -5.53
N ASN A 20 -20.22 7.55 -5.46
CA ASN A 20 -19.55 6.95 -4.32
C ASN A 20 -18.84 8.05 -3.52
N GLU A 21 -19.35 8.35 -2.34
CA GLU A 21 -18.75 9.37 -1.46
C GLU A 21 -17.44 8.89 -0.84
N LEU A 22 -17.24 7.58 -0.77
CA LEU A 22 -16.01 6.96 -0.33
C LEU A 22 -15.34 6.33 -1.56
N THR A 23 -14.37 7.01 -2.11
CA THR A 23 -13.52 6.42 -3.13
C THR A 23 -12.78 5.25 -2.47
N PRO A 24 -12.94 3.99 -2.94
CA PRO A 24 -12.13 2.89 -2.45
C PRO A 24 -10.68 3.25 -2.74
N ASN A 25 -9.92 3.47 -1.69
CA ASN A 25 -8.53 3.87 -1.78
C ASN A 25 -7.69 2.78 -1.12
N ASN A 26 -6.56 2.46 -1.69
CA ASN A 26 -5.61 1.57 -1.04
C ASN A 26 -5.08 2.25 0.23
N THR A 27 -5.22 1.54 1.33
CA THR A 27 -4.74 1.98 2.64
C THR A 27 -3.55 1.13 3.04
N MET A 28 -2.58 1.74 3.69
CA MET A 28 -1.49 1.01 4.31
C MET A 28 -1.99 0.37 5.61
N TRP A 29 -1.92 -0.95 5.68
CA TRP A 29 -2.24 -1.74 6.85
C TRP A 29 -0.98 -2.22 7.53
N ILE A 30 -0.96 -2.21 8.86
CA ILE A 30 0.18 -2.70 9.65
C ILE A 30 -0.29 -3.74 10.66
N ASN A 31 0.50 -4.78 10.82
CA ASN A 31 0.22 -5.86 11.75
C ASN A 31 0.41 -5.38 13.19
N LYS A 32 -0.70 -5.04 13.83
CA LYS A 32 -0.69 -4.54 15.21
C LYS A 32 -0.17 -5.57 16.21
N THR A 33 -0.46 -6.85 16.01
CA THR A 33 0.03 -7.93 16.88
C THR A 33 1.57 -7.97 16.90
N TRP A 34 2.20 -7.73 15.74
CA TRP A 34 3.65 -7.66 15.64
C TRP A 34 4.21 -6.41 16.35
N LEU A 35 3.57 -5.25 16.17
CA LEU A 35 3.94 -4.03 16.90
C LEU A 35 3.84 -4.22 18.41
N ASP A 36 2.76 -4.83 18.90
CA ASP A 36 2.54 -5.07 20.34
C ASP A 36 3.60 -6.01 20.92
N ARG A 37 4.00 -7.06 20.19
CA ARG A 37 5.11 -7.96 20.59
C ARG A 37 6.45 -7.22 20.69
N LEU A 38 6.69 -6.28 19.80
CA LEU A 38 7.89 -5.44 19.82
C LEU A 38 7.82 -4.30 20.83
N LYS A 39 6.65 -4.04 21.40
CA LYS A 39 6.34 -2.87 22.23
C LYS A 39 6.62 -1.55 21.51
N MET A 40 6.36 -1.53 20.21
CA MET A 40 6.49 -0.36 19.34
C MET A 40 5.13 0.26 19.08
N GLY A 41 5.10 1.58 18.92
CA GLY A 41 3.92 2.32 18.48
C GLY A 41 3.71 2.20 16.97
N VAL A 42 2.56 2.69 16.49
CA VAL A 42 2.33 2.86 15.04
C VAL A 42 3.29 3.93 14.52
N PRO A 43 4.08 3.64 13.47
CA PRO A 43 5.02 4.60 12.93
C PRO A 43 4.31 5.80 12.31
N THR A 44 4.86 6.99 12.52
CA THR A 44 4.33 8.27 12.03
C THR A 44 5.27 8.96 11.04
N THR A 45 6.49 8.46 10.89
CA THR A 45 7.48 8.96 9.94
C THR A 45 8.06 7.82 9.09
N ALA A 46 8.74 8.17 7.99
CA ALA A 46 9.43 7.20 7.14
C ALA A 46 10.55 6.46 7.90
N GLU A 47 11.27 7.17 8.77
CA GLU A 47 12.34 6.62 9.59
C GLU A 47 11.79 5.62 10.62
N GLU A 48 10.69 5.97 11.31
CA GLU A 48 10.03 5.06 12.26
C GLU A 48 9.50 3.82 11.56
N LEU A 49 8.92 3.98 10.35
CA LEU A 49 8.47 2.86 9.54
C LEU A 49 9.64 1.95 9.16
N THR A 50 10.75 2.53 8.72
CA THR A 50 11.96 1.77 8.36
C THR A 50 12.45 0.92 9.54
N GLU A 51 12.49 1.50 10.75
CA GLU A 51 12.91 0.76 11.94
C GLU A 51 11.94 -0.39 12.28
N VAL A 52 10.63 -0.15 12.17
CA VAL A 52 9.62 -1.20 12.35
C VAL A 52 9.83 -2.34 11.35
N LEU A 53 10.05 -2.02 10.08
CA LEU A 53 10.27 -3.01 9.04
C LEU A 53 11.54 -3.84 9.27
N ARG A 54 12.62 -3.22 9.77
CA ARG A 54 13.84 -3.94 10.18
C ARG A 54 13.55 -4.94 11.29
N GLN A 55 12.78 -4.53 12.31
CA GLN A 55 12.40 -5.43 13.40
C GLN A 55 11.52 -6.59 12.91
N PHE A 56 10.63 -6.34 11.94
CA PHE A 56 9.82 -7.38 11.33
C PHE A 56 10.65 -8.38 10.53
N ARG A 57 11.67 -7.93 9.81
CA ARG A 57 12.60 -8.79 9.06
C ARG A 57 13.46 -9.66 9.97
N ASP A 58 13.98 -9.09 11.08
CA ASP A 58 15.04 -9.70 11.86
C ASP A 58 14.53 -10.69 12.92
N ARG A 59 13.21 -10.80 13.08
CA ARG A 59 12.59 -11.63 14.13
C ARG A 59 11.52 -12.56 13.56
N ASP A 60 11.36 -13.71 14.18
CA ASP A 60 10.22 -14.62 13.99
C ASP A 60 8.95 -13.96 14.57
N MET A 61 8.29 -13.14 13.76
CA MET A 61 7.13 -12.36 14.19
C MET A 61 5.87 -13.20 14.22
N ASN A 62 5.79 -14.24 13.39
CA ASN A 62 4.64 -15.13 13.31
C ASN A 62 4.76 -16.34 14.23
N GLN A 63 5.93 -16.53 14.89
CA GLN A 63 6.21 -17.59 15.87
C GLN A 63 6.09 -19.01 15.31
N ASN A 64 6.46 -19.20 14.05
CA ASN A 64 6.45 -20.50 13.40
C ASN A 64 7.80 -21.25 13.51
N GLY A 65 8.81 -20.63 14.13
CA GLY A 65 10.17 -21.15 14.29
C GLY A 65 11.11 -20.80 13.14
N SER A 66 10.66 -20.10 12.12
CA SER A 66 11.46 -19.53 11.04
C SER A 66 11.63 -18.00 11.25
N ARG A 67 12.73 -17.44 10.78
CA ARG A 67 12.99 -15.99 10.80
C ARG A 67 13.14 -15.41 9.40
N ASN A 68 12.85 -16.21 8.38
CA ASN A 68 13.17 -15.85 7.00
C ASN A 68 11.94 -15.91 6.09
N ASP A 69 10.74 -15.99 6.67
CA ASP A 69 9.49 -16.08 5.93
C ASP A 69 8.55 -14.90 6.18
N GLU A 70 8.95 -13.97 7.05
CA GLU A 70 8.28 -12.70 7.21
C GLU A 70 8.55 -11.79 6.01
N ILE A 71 7.50 -11.12 5.57
CA ILE A 71 7.54 -10.09 4.54
C ILE A 71 7.28 -8.75 5.22
N PRO A 72 8.33 -7.92 5.46
CA PRO A 72 8.17 -6.67 6.22
C PRO A 72 7.18 -5.72 5.59
N LEU A 73 7.33 -5.41 4.29
CA LEU A 73 6.40 -4.58 3.53
C LEU A 73 6.10 -5.23 2.19
N SER A 74 4.83 -5.57 2.00
CA SER A 74 4.29 -6.14 0.77
C SER A 74 3.46 -5.12 0.00
N PHE A 75 3.50 -5.20 -1.32
CA PHE A 75 2.70 -4.41 -2.23
C PHE A 75 2.36 -5.23 -3.47
N VAL A 76 1.26 -4.89 -4.13
CA VAL A 76 0.77 -5.62 -5.30
C VAL A 76 1.25 -4.97 -6.59
N SER A 77 1.42 -3.66 -6.57
CA SER A 77 1.87 -2.88 -7.72
C SER A 77 2.72 -1.69 -7.28
N MET A 78 3.53 -1.18 -8.21
CA MET A 78 4.28 0.07 -7.99
C MET A 78 3.36 1.25 -7.61
N TRP A 79 2.10 1.15 -7.98
CA TRP A 79 1.10 2.16 -7.67
C TRP A 79 0.87 2.30 -6.15
N ASP A 80 0.93 1.18 -5.42
CA ASP A 80 0.77 1.18 -3.97
C ASP A 80 1.88 1.97 -3.26
N LEU A 81 3.11 1.86 -3.75
CA LEU A 81 4.26 2.55 -3.15
C LEU A 81 4.16 4.07 -3.23
N ARG A 82 3.37 4.62 -4.18
CA ARG A 82 3.16 6.06 -4.30
C ARG A 82 2.51 6.67 -3.05
N PHE A 83 1.70 5.91 -2.33
CA PHE A 83 1.08 6.41 -1.09
C PHE A 83 2.12 6.73 -0.02
N LEU A 84 3.29 6.11 -0.07
CA LEU A 84 4.41 6.42 0.82
C LEU A 84 5.07 7.77 0.49
N ALA A 85 4.90 8.28 -0.73
CA ALA A 85 5.46 9.56 -1.15
C ALA A 85 4.89 10.76 -0.35
N HIS A 86 3.69 10.61 0.21
CA HIS A 86 3.10 11.63 1.07
C HIS A 86 3.97 11.93 2.30
N ALA A 87 4.73 10.96 2.82
CA ALA A 87 5.67 11.17 3.92
C ALA A 87 6.82 12.12 3.56
N PHE A 88 7.05 12.34 2.27
CA PHE A 88 8.06 13.26 1.72
C PHE A 88 7.46 14.58 1.22
N GLY A 89 6.19 14.85 1.54
CA GLY A 89 5.49 16.06 1.12
C GLY A 89 5.01 16.04 -0.34
N ILE A 90 5.07 14.88 -1.00
CA ILE A 90 4.64 14.73 -2.39
C ILE A 90 3.13 14.41 -2.41
N ASN A 91 2.35 15.33 -2.96
CA ASN A 91 0.93 15.14 -3.22
C ASN A 91 0.70 15.33 -4.72
N ALA A 92 0.77 14.26 -5.48
CA ALA A 92 0.64 14.27 -6.93
C ALA A 92 -0.49 13.34 -7.39
N ASP A 93 -1.06 13.66 -8.54
CA ASP A 93 -2.04 12.82 -9.22
C ASP A 93 -1.37 11.60 -9.91
N ASP A 94 -2.17 10.85 -10.66
CA ASP A 94 -1.72 9.65 -11.39
C ASP A 94 -0.71 9.96 -12.51
N TYR A 95 -0.59 11.22 -12.90
CA TYR A 95 0.34 11.71 -13.93
C TYR A 95 1.58 12.39 -13.32
N TYR A 96 1.78 12.28 -12.00
CA TYR A 96 2.86 12.95 -11.26
C TYR A 96 2.80 14.47 -11.32
N LEU A 97 1.59 15.01 -11.46
CA LEU A 97 1.33 16.44 -11.45
C LEU A 97 0.79 16.87 -10.09
N THR A 98 1.23 18.03 -9.64
CA THR A 98 0.71 18.71 -8.45
C THR A 98 0.25 20.10 -8.79
N GLU A 99 -0.80 20.57 -8.11
CA GLU A 99 -1.27 21.94 -8.19
C GLU A 99 -0.96 22.66 -6.87
N GLN A 100 -0.26 23.78 -6.96
CA GLN A 100 -0.01 24.66 -5.83
C GLN A 100 -0.25 26.12 -6.26
N ASN A 101 -1.16 26.79 -5.58
CA ASN A 101 -1.50 28.19 -5.82
C ASN A 101 -1.88 28.48 -7.29
N GLY A 102 -2.64 27.62 -7.93
CA GLY A 102 -3.07 27.76 -9.33
C GLY A 102 -1.99 27.42 -10.37
N LYS A 103 -0.83 26.94 -9.93
CA LYS A 103 0.25 26.52 -10.82
C LYS A 103 0.39 25.00 -10.81
N ILE A 104 0.31 24.39 -11.98
CA ILE A 104 0.59 22.98 -12.20
C ILE A 104 2.08 22.79 -12.40
N SER A 105 2.65 21.81 -11.70
CA SER A 105 4.07 21.41 -11.84
C SER A 105 4.19 19.89 -11.74
N GLU A 106 5.25 19.40 -12.33
CA GLU A 106 5.61 17.97 -12.30
C GLU A 106 6.51 17.70 -11.09
N VAL A 107 6.32 16.53 -10.42
CA VAL A 107 7.06 16.19 -9.20
C VAL A 107 8.26 15.27 -9.44
N LEU A 108 8.38 14.65 -10.62
CA LEU A 108 9.42 13.63 -10.88
C LEU A 108 10.85 14.15 -10.74
N THR A 109 11.07 15.42 -11.03
CA THR A 109 12.39 16.07 -10.99
C THR A 109 12.67 16.86 -9.70
N THR A 110 11.79 16.77 -8.72
CA THR A 110 11.95 17.47 -7.43
C THR A 110 12.91 16.75 -6.49
N GLU A 111 13.50 17.50 -5.56
CA GLU A 111 14.39 16.92 -4.53
C GLU A 111 13.60 16.03 -3.56
N GLU A 112 12.33 16.32 -3.29
CA GLU A 112 11.45 15.50 -2.49
C GLU A 112 11.25 14.13 -3.13
N ASN A 113 11.00 14.09 -4.44
CA ASN A 113 10.87 12.82 -5.17
C ASN A 113 12.20 12.06 -5.21
N ARG A 114 13.31 12.74 -5.35
CA ARG A 114 14.63 12.13 -5.27
C ARG A 114 14.87 11.50 -3.89
N ALA A 115 14.54 12.22 -2.81
CA ALA A 115 14.65 11.69 -1.45
C ALA A 115 13.75 10.46 -1.24
N PHE A 116 12.52 10.50 -1.72
CA PHE A 116 11.60 9.37 -1.69
C PHE A 116 12.15 8.13 -2.42
N LEU A 117 12.67 8.30 -3.63
CA LEU A 117 13.24 7.20 -4.41
C LEU A 117 14.51 6.64 -3.77
N MET A 118 15.34 7.47 -3.16
CA MET A 118 16.52 7.02 -2.41
C MET A 118 16.11 6.18 -1.20
N TRP A 119 15.08 6.60 -0.47
CA TRP A 119 14.54 5.83 0.64
C TRP A 119 13.93 4.50 0.19
N LEU A 120 13.17 4.46 -0.90
CA LEU A 120 12.67 3.20 -1.47
C LEU A 120 13.81 2.26 -1.88
N HIS A 121 14.87 2.82 -2.45
CA HIS A 121 16.06 2.04 -2.80
C HIS A 121 16.74 1.46 -1.56
N GLU A 122 16.82 2.21 -0.47
CA GLU A 122 17.33 1.71 0.83
C GLU A 122 16.47 0.54 1.33
N LEU A 123 15.14 0.70 1.37
CA LEU A 123 14.24 -0.39 1.77
C LEU A 123 14.41 -1.64 0.91
N TYR A 124 14.57 -1.47 -0.40
CA TYR A 124 14.80 -2.57 -1.33
C TYR A 124 16.15 -3.26 -1.05
N THR A 125 17.20 -2.49 -0.91
CA THR A 125 18.57 -3.01 -0.69
C THR A 125 18.67 -3.76 0.64
N GLU A 126 17.96 -3.32 1.65
CA GLU A 126 17.89 -3.99 2.95
C GLU A 126 16.95 -5.22 2.96
N GLY A 127 16.24 -5.51 1.87
CA GLY A 127 15.28 -6.62 1.81
C GLY A 127 14.01 -6.37 2.62
N LEU A 128 13.65 -5.10 2.82
CA LEU A 128 12.43 -4.70 3.54
C LEU A 128 11.20 -4.63 2.64
N LEU A 129 11.39 -4.54 1.32
CA LEU A 129 10.34 -4.60 0.32
C LEU A 129 10.18 -6.01 -0.24
N ASP A 130 8.95 -6.43 -0.42
CA ASP A 130 8.62 -7.67 -1.10
C ASP A 130 9.03 -7.60 -2.58
N SER A 131 10.06 -8.37 -2.95
CA SER A 131 10.54 -8.41 -4.34
C SER A 131 9.48 -8.90 -5.33
N GLN A 132 8.50 -9.69 -4.89
CA GLN A 132 7.42 -10.19 -5.74
C GLN A 132 6.43 -9.08 -6.13
N GLY A 133 6.33 -8.01 -5.36
CA GLY A 133 5.51 -6.84 -5.69
C GLY A 133 5.92 -6.15 -7.00
N PHE A 134 7.18 -6.32 -7.43
CA PHE A 134 7.66 -5.83 -8.73
C PHE A 134 7.28 -6.72 -9.91
N MET A 135 6.74 -7.91 -9.66
CA MET A 135 6.37 -8.87 -10.69
C MET A 135 4.86 -8.86 -10.91
N ALA A 136 4.42 -8.55 -12.12
CA ALA A 136 3.00 -8.47 -12.49
C ALA A 136 2.20 -9.78 -12.28
N MET A 137 2.87 -10.90 -11.99
CA MET A 137 2.24 -12.21 -11.81
C MET A 137 1.47 -12.34 -10.49
N ARG A 138 1.68 -11.47 -9.51
CA ARG A 138 1.03 -11.58 -8.20
C ARG A 138 -0.47 -11.31 -8.22
N LEU A 139 -0.96 -10.55 -9.20
CA LEU A 139 -2.40 -10.34 -9.41
C LEU A 139 -3.16 -11.64 -9.69
N VAL A 140 -2.49 -12.63 -10.30
CA VAL A 140 -3.09 -13.91 -10.64
C VAL A 140 -3.10 -14.85 -9.43
N GLU A 141 -2.07 -14.84 -8.61
CA GLU A 141 -1.99 -15.67 -7.40
C GLU A 141 -2.94 -15.18 -6.29
N ALA A 142 -3.05 -13.88 -6.08
CA ALA A 142 -4.02 -13.32 -5.14
C ALA A 142 -5.47 -13.64 -5.55
N ALA A 143 -5.77 -13.66 -6.84
CA ALA A 143 -7.09 -14.02 -7.36
C ALA A 143 -7.37 -15.52 -7.30
N THR A 144 -6.34 -16.38 -7.33
CA THR A 144 -6.50 -17.85 -7.29
C THR A 144 -6.38 -18.44 -5.89
N SER A 145 -5.69 -17.78 -4.96
CA SER A 145 -5.55 -18.24 -3.57
C SER A 145 -6.80 -18.01 -2.72
N SER A 146 -7.75 -17.22 -3.21
CA SER A 146 -9.08 -17.08 -2.56
C SER A 146 -9.93 -18.35 -2.61
N SER A 147 -9.50 -19.41 -3.29
CA SER A 147 -10.26 -20.66 -3.45
C SER A 147 -9.67 -21.89 -2.76
N SER A 148 -8.54 -21.81 -2.07
CA SER A 148 -7.99 -22.95 -1.33
C SER A 148 -7.73 -22.60 0.13
N SER A 149 -8.80 -22.65 0.91
CA SER A 149 -8.73 -22.68 2.35
C SER A 149 -8.30 -24.05 2.82
N SER A 150 -7.16 -24.19 3.40
CA SER A 150 -6.98 -25.06 4.59
C SER A 150 -5.51 -25.04 5.01
N SER A 151 -5.31 -24.54 6.13
CA SER A 151 -4.30 -24.80 7.13
C SER A 151 -3.93 -23.48 7.81
N SER A 152 -3.68 -23.54 9.08
CA SER A 152 -3.15 -22.52 9.97
C SER A 152 -2.10 -21.62 9.26
N GLU A 153 -2.57 -20.70 8.43
CA GLU A 153 -1.69 -19.72 7.82
C GLU A 153 -1.33 -18.71 8.89
N THR A 154 -0.11 -18.84 9.37
CA THR A 154 0.51 -17.82 10.21
C THR A 154 0.66 -16.55 9.37
N ALA A 155 0.36 -15.40 9.96
CA ALA A 155 0.50 -14.12 9.28
C ALA A 155 1.95 -13.95 8.77
N LYS A 156 2.10 -13.70 7.48
CA LYS A 156 3.43 -13.50 6.85
C LYS A 156 3.77 -12.03 6.64
N TYR A 157 2.76 -11.16 6.64
CA TYR A 157 2.92 -9.77 6.24
C TYR A 157 2.95 -8.85 7.46
N GLY A 158 3.96 -8.00 7.52
CA GLY A 158 4.07 -6.94 8.52
C GLY A 158 3.27 -5.70 8.13
N VAL A 159 3.52 -5.19 6.92
CA VAL A 159 2.84 -4.05 6.32
C VAL A 159 2.42 -4.43 4.91
N PHE A 160 1.24 -3.98 4.48
CA PHE A 160 0.73 -4.20 3.12
C PHE A 160 -0.26 -3.10 2.72
N PHE A 161 -0.58 -3.04 1.42
CA PHE A 161 -1.58 -2.14 0.88
C PHE A 161 -2.81 -2.91 0.40
N GLY A 162 -3.99 -2.36 0.61
CA GLY A 162 -5.25 -2.92 0.15
C GLY A 162 -6.43 -2.04 0.52
N ALA A 163 -7.55 -2.21 -0.17
CA ALA A 163 -8.79 -1.52 0.17
C ALA A 163 -9.33 -2.02 1.52
N THR A 164 -9.22 -3.32 1.75
CA THR A 164 -9.51 -3.96 3.05
C THR A 164 -8.40 -4.93 3.43
N PRO A 165 -8.15 -5.19 4.73
CA PRO A 165 -7.13 -6.14 5.13
C PRO A 165 -7.44 -7.57 4.65
N GLN A 166 -8.71 -7.92 4.53
CA GLN A 166 -9.16 -9.24 4.07
C GLN A 166 -8.72 -9.56 2.64
N ASP A 167 -8.53 -8.53 1.80
CA ASP A 167 -8.11 -8.70 0.40
C ASP A 167 -6.68 -9.27 0.28
N VAL A 168 -5.86 -9.08 1.31
CA VAL A 168 -4.46 -9.51 1.31
C VAL A 168 -4.20 -10.68 2.24
N VAL A 169 -4.71 -10.62 3.47
CA VAL A 169 -4.39 -11.63 4.51
C VAL A 169 -5.52 -12.64 4.74
N GLY A 170 -6.66 -12.49 4.07
CA GLY A 170 -7.83 -13.32 4.25
C GLY A 170 -8.60 -12.98 5.54
N VAL A 171 -9.81 -13.53 5.63
CA VAL A 171 -10.77 -13.19 6.71
C VAL A 171 -10.28 -13.60 8.11
N ASN A 172 -9.54 -14.70 8.20
CA ASN A 172 -9.11 -15.26 9.48
C ASN A 172 -7.94 -14.50 10.13
N LEU A 173 -7.18 -13.74 9.37
CA LEU A 173 -6.00 -13.01 9.86
C LEU A 173 -6.24 -11.49 9.96
N ALA A 174 -7.41 -11.03 9.55
CA ALA A 174 -7.76 -9.61 9.53
C ALA A 174 -8.50 -9.14 10.79
N SER A 175 -8.73 -10.03 11.76
CA SER A 175 -9.46 -9.78 13.02
C SER A 175 -8.56 -9.36 14.16
#